data_51e1d1f5e01153b56694204392139673
#
_entry.id   51e1d1f5e01153b56694204392139673
#
_cell.length_a   1.000
_cell.length_b   1.000
_cell.length_c   1.000
_cell.angle_alpha   90.00
_cell.angle_beta   90.00
_cell.angle_gamma   90.00
#
_symmetry.space_group_name_H-M   'P 1'
#
loop_
_entity.id
_entity.type
_entity.pdbx_description
1 polymer ?
#
loop_
_entity_poly.entity_id
_entity_poly.type
_entity_poly.pdbx_seq_one_letter_code
_entity_poly.pdbx_strand_id
1 'polypeptide(L)'
;GSGDAEIRLYPGRDVIDWSEPLITVPLGKADPAGSILEAAFSYEGDQDIWCNFCIFVSPGTKVRLDAFSLKPEDTDHGWRKDVVEGLKRVNPKLIGFPGGCFASFHDWKDAIGPIDQRQPEPSYFWGALNYNDVGTDEFLQLCEILGCDAMLVVDMFHPDKRLYANNGINEYEQGKVPHGFLLDHITDIDEGIRRAAQWVEYCNGPVDSEYGALRAKNG
;
A
#
# COMPACT_ATOMS: atom_id res chain seq x y z
N GLY A 1 24.36 8.25 -15.75
CA GLY A 1 23.93 8.77 -17.03
C GLY A 1 22.41 8.78 -17.10
N SER A 2 21.83 9.89 -17.50
CA SER A 2 20.40 10.04 -17.73
C SER A 2 20.01 9.33 -19.03
N GLY A 3 19.56 8.09 -18.90
CA GLY A 3 18.95 7.35 -20.03
C GLY A 3 17.44 7.53 -20.05
N ASP A 4 16.85 7.41 -21.22
CA ASP A 4 15.40 7.37 -21.34
C ASP A 4 14.88 6.04 -20.82
N ALA A 5 13.75 6.08 -20.12
CA ALA A 5 13.01 4.93 -19.66
C ALA A 5 11.67 4.84 -20.39
N GLU A 6 11.18 3.64 -20.60
CA GLU A 6 9.86 3.37 -21.16
C GLU A 6 9.23 2.14 -20.52
N ILE A 7 7.92 2.13 -20.47
CA ILE A 7 7.12 0.96 -20.08
C ILE A 7 6.69 0.25 -21.36
N ARG A 8 6.79 -1.08 -21.33
CA ARG A 8 6.19 -1.94 -22.35
C ARG A 8 5.34 -3.01 -21.71
N LEU A 9 4.16 -3.19 -22.25
CA LEU A 9 3.26 -4.27 -21.86
C LEU A 9 3.31 -5.37 -22.92
N TYR A 10 3.72 -6.55 -22.51
CA TYR A 10 3.76 -7.73 -23.38
C TYR A 10 2.66 -8.70 -23.02
N PRO A 11 2.01 -9.36 -24.01
CA PRO A 11 1.01 -10.37 -23.73
C PRO A 11 1.63 -11.59 -23.04
N GLY A 12 0.85 -12.29 -22.24
CA GLY A 12 1.23 -13.52 -21.56
C GLY A 12 1.05 -13.46 -20.06
N ARG A 13 0.80 -14.61 -19.45
CA ARG A 13 0.60 -14.75 -18.01
C ARG A 13 1.87 -15.22 -17.31
N ASP A 14 2.39 -16.36 -17.72
CA ASP A 14 3.53 -17.02 -17.06
C ASP A 14 4.79 -16.96 -17.91
N VAL A 15 4.65 -16.66 -19.18
CA VAL A 15 5.76 -16.53 -20.15
C VAL A 15 5.55 -15.24 -20.92
N ILE A 16 6.60 -14.45 -21.03
CA ILE A 16 6.56 -13.19 -21.79
C ILE A 16 6.73 -13.51 -23.28
N ASP A 17 5.76 -13.13 -24.07
CA ASP A 17 5.92 -13.10 -25.54
C ASP A 17 6.63 -11.81 -25.96
N TRP A 18 7.91 -11.91 -26.24
CA TRP A 18 8.75 -10.79 -26.60
C TRP A 18 8.60 -10.31 -28.06
N SER A 19 7.65 -10.84 -28.82
CA SER A 19 7.48 -10.52 -30.24
C SER A 19 7.16 -9.04 -30.47
N GLU A 20 6.01 -8.59 -29.95
CA GLU A 20 5.59 -7.19 -30.00
C GLU A 20 4.91 -6.77 -28.71
N PRO A 21 5.23 -5.59 -28.16
CA PRO A 21 4.49 -5.06 -27.04
C PRO A 21 3.11 -4.60 -27.48
N LEU A 22 2.10 -4.86 -26.66
CA LEU A 22 0.74 -4.33 -26.85
C LEU A 22 0.71 -2.81 -26.71
N ILE A 23 1.51 -2.33 -25.80
CA ILE A 23 1.61 -0.89 -25.46
C ILE A 23 3.07 -0.57 -25.17
N THR A 24 3.52 0.57 -25.67
CA THR A 24 4.80 1.19 -25.32
C THR A 24 4.55 2.62 -24.89
N VAL A 25 5.00 2.97 -23.69
CA VAL A 25 4.80 4.30 -23.08
C VAL A 25 6.13 4.88 -22.65
N PRO A 26 6.57 6.03 -23.22
CA PRO A 26 7.78 6.69 -22.77
C PRO A 26 7.59 7.28 -21.37
N LEU A 27 8.51 7.01 -20.46
CA LEU A 27 8.59 7.64 -19.14
C LEU A 27 9.50 8.87 -19.11
N GLY A 28 10.34 9.02 -20.12
CA GLY A 28 11.33 10.10 -20.16
C GLY A 28 12.56 9.81 -19.31
N LYS A 29 13.19 10.87 -18.80
CA LYS A 29 14.46 10.79 -18.07
C LYS A 29 14.25 10.98 -16.58
N ALA A 30 14.79 10.06 -15.80
CA ALA A 30 14.83 10.23 -14.36
C ALA A 30 15.92 11.23 -13.93
N ASP A 31 15.64 12.02 -12.90
CA ASP A 31 16.65 12.83 -12.23
C ASP A 31 17.60 11.91 -11.44
N PRO A 32 18.92 12.10 -11.52
CA PRO A 32 19.87 11.35 -10.71
C PRO A 32 19.68 11.48 -9.19
N ALA A 33 19.05 12.55 -8.74
CA ALA A 33 18.70 12.76 -7.33
C ALA A 33 17.44 12.00 -6.90
N GLY A 34 16.74 11.38 -7.84
CA GLY A 34 15.44 10.74 -7.66
C GLY A 34 14.29 11.58 -8.21
N SER A 35 13.34 10.93 -8.83
CA SER A 35 12.13 11.57 -9.37
C SER A 35 11.01 10.55 -9.46
N ILE A 36 9.78 11.03 -9.36
CA ILE A 36 8.59 10.27 -9.74
C ILE A 36 8.40 10.47 -11.25
N LEU A 37 8.26 9.39 -11.98
CA LEU A 37 7.91 9.40 -13.41
C LEU A 37 6.50 8.84 -13.54
N GLU A 38 5.64 9.60 -14.20
CA GLU A 38 4.24 9.25 -14.41
C GLU A 38 3.94 9.17 -15.91
N ALA A 39 3.13 8.19 -16.27
CA ALA A 39 2.61 8.05 -17.62
C ALA A 39 1.23 7.42 -17.59
N ALA A 40 0.35 7.88 -18.46
CA ALA A 40 -0.98 7.29 -18.67
C ALA A 40 -1.03 6.56 -20.02
N PHE A 41 -1.80 5.50 -20.09
CA PHE A 41 -2.07 4.78 -21.32
C PHE A 41 -3.48 4.16 -21.28
N SER A 42 -4.01 3.85 -22.44
CA SER A 42 -5.28 3.12 -22.57
C SER A 42 -5.08 1.84 -23.36
N TYR A 43 -5.88 0.84 -23.06
CA TYR A 43 -5.98 -0.39 -23.83
C TYR A 43 -7.39 -0.50 -24.44
N GLU A 44 -7.45 -0.59 -25.75
CA GLU A 44 -8.72 -0.63 -26.52
C GLU A 44 -9.04 -2.02 -27.06
N GLY A 45 -8.59 -3.07 -26.40
CA GLY A 45 -8.90 -4.45 -26.79
C GLY A 45 -10.29 -4.90 -26.36
N ASP A 46 -10.88 -5.80 -27.13
CA ASP A 46 -12.23 -6.33 -26.88
C ASP A 46 -12.28 -7.35 -25.71
N GLN A 47 -11.16 -7.78 -25.18
CA GLN A 47 -11.07 -8.80 -24.14
C GLN A 47 -10.02 -8.46 -23.10
N ASP A 48 -10.27 -8.86 -21.86
CA ASP A 48 -9.27 -8.85 -20.80
C ASP A 48 -8.12 -9.79 -21.15
N ILE A 49 -6.90 -9.29 -21.07
CA ILE A 49 -5.69 -10.05 -21.32
C ILE A 49 -4.71 -9.95 -20.17
N TRP A 50 -3.98 -11.02 -19.95
CA TRP A 50 -2.86 -11.03 -19.05
C TRP A 50 -1.65 -10.38 -19.72
N CYS A 51 -1.02 -9.44 -19.03
CA CYS A 51 0.16 -8.73 -19.53
C CYS A 51 1.31 -8.80 -18.53
N ASN A 52 2.50 -8.81 -19.08
CA ASN A 52 3.72 -8.58 -18.33
C ASN A 52 4.11 -7.09 -18.44
N PHE A 53 4.24 -6.43 -17.30
CA PHE A 53 4.69 -5.05 -17.20
C PHE A 53 6.21 -5.03 -17.15
N CYS A 54 6.84 -4.41 -18.13
CA CYS A 54 8.29 -4.36 -18.28
C CYS A 54 8.77 -2.92 -18.35
N ILE A 55 9.85 -2.60 -17.63
CA ILE A 55 10.51 -1.30 -17.68
C ILE A 55 11.80 -1.47 -18.47
N PHE A 56 11.91 -0.74 -19.56
CA PHE A 56 13.12 -0.68 -20.40
C PHE A 56 13.88 0.61 -20.15
N VAL A 57 15.19 0.50 -20.16
CA VAL A 57 16.09 1.64 -20.03
C VAL A 57 17.13 1.62 -21.14
N SER A 58 17.63 2.76 -21.52
CA SER A 58 18.66 2.86 -22.57
C SER A 58 19.89 2.00 -22.26
N PRO A 59 20.54 1.38 -23.25
CA PRO A 59 21.72 0.57 -23.05
C PRO A 59 22.82 1.30 -22.26
N GLY A 60 23.41 0.62 -21.31
CA GLY A 60 24.45 1.17 -20.42
C GLY A 60 23.92 2.04 -19.27
N THR A 61 22.61 2.24 -19.17
CA THR A 61 21.98 2.97 -18.08
C THR A 61 21.81 2.03 -16.86
N LYS A 62 22.09 2.56 -15.67
CA LYS A 62 21.76 1.90 -14.40
C LYS A 62 20.64 2.68 -13.75
N VAL A 63 19.57 1.98 -13.39
CA VAL A 63 18.39 2.55 -12.72
C VAL A 63 18.20 1.83 -11.39
N ARG A 64 17.88 2.59 -10.37
CA ARG A 64 17.35 2.08 -9.12
C ARG A 64 15.86 2.42 -9.08
N LEU A 65 15.03 1.41 -8.97
CA LEU A 65 13.60 1.55 -8.76
C LEU A 65 13.34 1.38 -7.25
N ASP A 66 12.55 2.26 -6.69
CA ASP A 66 12.15 2.19 -5.30
C ASP A 66 10.72 1.65 -5.20
N ALA A 67 9.76 2.38 -5.74
CA ALA A 67 8.37 1.97 -5.79
C ALA A 67 7.80 2.13 -7.20
N PHE A 68 6.84 1.30 -7.57
CA PHE A 68 6.01 1.54 -8.74
C PHE A 68 4.56 1.19 -8.43
N SER A 69 3.65 1.88 -9.11
CA SER A 69 2.21 1.68 -8.96
C SER A 69 1.57 1.75 -10.34
N LEU A 70 0.63 0.85 -10.59
CA LEU A 70 -0.23 0.87 -11.77
C LEU A 70 -1.68 0.88 -11.29
N LYS A 71 -2.36 1.97 -11.55
CA LYS A 71 -3.75 2.17 -11.09
C LYS A 71 -4.63 2.56 -12.28
N PRO A 72 -5.91 2.16 -12.31
CA PRO A 72 -6.85 2.70 -13.27
C PRO A 72 -7.03 4.19 -13.02
N GLU A 73 -7.13 4.98 -14.09
CA GLU A 73 -7.40 6.42 -13.99
C GLU A 73 -8.86 6.69 -13.58
N ASP A 74 -9.75 5.78 -13.98
CA ASP A 74 -11.16 5.84 -13.61
C ASP A 74 -11.40 5.33 -12.19
N THR A 75 -11.10 6.17 -11.21
CA THR A 75 -11.26 5.88 -9.79
C THR A 75 -12.16 6.91 -9.11
N ASP A 76 -12.71 6.54 -7.97
CA ASP A 76 -13.36 7.46 -7.03
C ASP A 76 -12.39 7.66 -5.86
N HIS A 77 -11.65 8.79 -5.86
CA HIS A 77 -10.61 9.11 -4.87
C HIS A 77 -9.55 8.00 -4.70
N GLY A 78 -9.13 7.37 -5.79
CA GLY A 78 -8.17 6.26 -5.76
C GLY A 78 -8.80 4.88 -5.59
N TRP A 79 -10.08 4.79 -5.24
CA TRP A 79 -10.83 3.54 -5.16
C TRP A 79 -11.43 3.17 -6.52
N ARG A 80 -11.49 1.89 -6.81
CA ARG A 80 -12.16 1.40 -8.02
C ARG A 80 -13.65 1.77 -7.97
N LYS A 81 -14.14 2.44 -9.01
CA LYS A 81 -15.55 2.90 -9.08
C LYS A 81 -16.55 1.77 -8.95
N ASP A 82 -16.33 0.65 -9.65
CA ASP A 82 -17.22 -0.51 -9.59
C ASP A 82 -17.33 -1.09 -8.17
N VAL A 83 -16.23 -1.08 -7.42
CA VAL A 83 -16.22 -1.50 -6.01
C VAL A 83 -16.99 -0.52 -5.13
N VAL A 84 -16.74 0.77 -5.29
CA VAL A 84 -17.46 1.82 -4.54
C VAL A 84 -18.95 1.78 -4.83
N GLU A 85 -19.36 1.64 -6.09
CA GLU A 85 -20.78 1.48 -6.47
C GLU A 85 -21.39 0.21 -5.90
N GLY A 86 -20.64 -0.88 -5.87
CA GLY A 86 -21.04 -2.13 -5.23
C GLY A 86 -21.30 -1.92 -3.73
N LEU A 87 -20.37 -1.27 -3.04
CA LEU A 87 -20.50 -0.95 -1.61
C LEU A 87 -21.66 0.01 -1.32
N LYS A 88 -21.87 1.03 -2.16
CA LYS A 88 -23.03 1.93 -2.06
C LYS A 88 -24.37 1.17 -2.15
N ARG A 89 -24.44 0.13 -2.99
CA ARG A 89 -25.64 -0.75 -3.09
C ARG A 89 -25.84 -1.61 -1.84
N VAL A 90 -24.76 -2.08 -1.22
CA VAL A 90 -24.82 -2.79 0.07
C VAL A 90 -25.28 -1.86 1.19
N ASN A 91 -24.94 -0.58 1.09
CA ASN A 91 -25.28 0.47 2.06
C ASN A 91 -24.85 0.12 3.49
N PRO A 92 -23.56 -0.18 3.72
CA PRO A 92 -23.06 -0.48 5.04
C PRO A 92 -23.28 0.70 5.98
N LYS A 93 -23.52 0.43 7.26
CA LYS A 93 -23.62 1.48 8.28
C LYS A 93 -22.35 1.62 9.07
N LEU A 94 -21.50 0.61 9.04
CA LEU A 94 -20.22 0.53 9.72
C LEU A 94 -19.26 -0.33 8.90
N ILE A 95 -18.01 0.11 8.75
CA ILE A 95 -16.92 -0.67 8.17
C ILE A 95 -15.75 -0.68 9.14
N GLY A 96 -15.09 -1.83 9.28
CA GLY A 96 -13.91 -2.00 10.15
C GLY A 96 -12.60 -2.02 9.38
N PHE A 97 -11.56 -1.39 9.95
CA PHE A 97 -10.18 -1.41 9.44
C PHE A 97 -9.16 -1.29 10.59
N PRO A 98 -7.97 -1.90 10.45
CA PRO A 98 -7.71 -3.08 9.65
C PRO A 98 -8.46 -4.28 10.24
N GLY A 99 -8.63 -5.35 9.47
CA GLY A 99 -9.45 -6.48 9.92
C GLY A 99 -8.66 -7.74 10.23
N GLY A 100 -9.28 -8.60 11.07
CA GLY A 100 -8.77 -9.94 11.36
C GLY A 100 -7.34 -9.95 11.89
N CYS A 101 -6.60 -11.00 11.52
CA CYS A 101 -5.22 -11.17 11.98
C CYS A 101 -4.26 -10.08 11.48
N PHE A 102 -4.59 -9.38 10.42
CA PHE A 102 -3.77 -8.29 9.90
C PHE A 102 -3.63 -7.16 10.92
N ALA A 103 -4.68 -6.87 11.70
CA ALA A 103 -4.66 -5.84 12.73
C ALA A 103 -3.53 -6.02 13.76
N SER A 104 -3.12 -7.28 14.02
CA SER A 104 -2.06 -7.58 14.99
C SER A 104 -0.65 -7.19 14.53
N PHE A 105 -0.48 -6.88 13.25
CA PHE A 105 0.83 -6.57 12.66
C PHE A 105 0.84 -5.20 11.96
N HIS A 106 -0.30 -4.56 11.87
CA HIS A 106 -0.42 -3.26 11.21
C HIS A 106 0.04 -2.13 12.11
N ASP A 107 1.06 -1.41 11.68
CA ASP A 107 1.41 -0.13 12.29
C ASP A 107 0.75 1.01 11.49
N TRP A 108 -0.25 1.63 12.09
CA TRP A 108 -0.98 2.71 11.45
C TRP A 108 -0.09 3.90 11.05
N LYS A 109 1.04 4.09 11.74
CA LYS A 109 1.99 5.18 11.44
C LYS A 109 2.75 4.97 10.14
N ASP A 110 2.97 3.71 9.76
CA ASP A 110 3.63 3.38 8.50
C ASP A 110 2.68 3.50 7.30
N ALA A 111 1.37 3.60 7.57
CA ALA A 111 0.31 3.64 6.58
C ALA A 111 -0.41 5.02 6.47
N ILE A 112 0.24 6.09 6.88
CA ILE A 112 -0.27 7.47 6.75
C ILE A 112 0.70 8.34 5.94
N GLY A 113 0.22 9.48 5.45
CA GLY A 113 1.01 10.39 4.60
C GLY A 113 1.13 9.90 3.15
N PRO A 114 2.06 10.50 2.36
CA PRO A 114 2.21 10.18 0.94
C PRO A 114 2.50 8.70 0.71
N ILE A 115 1.74 8.05 -0.18
CA ILE A 115 1.81 6.59 -0.42
C ILE A 115 3.21 6.15 -0.87
N ASP A 116 3.90 6.97 -1.67
CA ASP A 116 5.25 6.71 -2.17
C ASP A 116 6.34 6.77 -1.08
N GLN A 117 6.02 7.28 0.11
CA GLN A 117 6.92 7.39 1.25
C GLN A 117 6.61 6.39 2.37
N ARG A 118 5.52 5.64 2.24
CA ARG A 118 5.12 4.64 3.22
C ARG A 118 6.08 3.46 3.25
N GLN A 119 6.27 2.90 4.44
CA GLN A 119 7.14 1.73 4.59
C GLN A 119 6.37 0.46 4.28
N PRO A 120 6.87 -0.40 3.38
CA PRO A 120 6.27 -1.71 3.18
C PRO A 120 6.50 -2.60 4.40
N GLU A 121 5.50 -3.39 4.75
CA GLU A 121 5.56 -4.34 5.85
C GLU A 121 5.27 -5.78 5.39
N PRO A 122 5.81 -6.79 6.06
CA PRO A 122 5.53 -8.18 5.68
C PRO A 122 4.10 -8.56 5.99
N SER A 123 3.44 -9.23 5.05
CA SER A 123 2.14 -9.83 5.27
C SER A 123 2.30 -11.25 5.80
N TYR A 124 2.38 -11.41 7.12
CA TYR A 124 2.71 -12.68 7.78
C TYR A 124 1.75 -13.82 7.51
N PHE A 125 0.46 -13.52 7.33
CA PHE A 125 -0.56 -14.54 7.15
C PHE A 125 -0.79 -14.90 5.68
N TRP A 126 -0.58 -13.97 4.76
CA TRP A 126 -0.88 -14.15 3.36
C TRP A 126 0.35 -14.18 2.47
N GLY A 127 1.54 -13.96 3.06
CA GLY A 127 2.79 -13.87 2.32
C GLY A 127 2.93 -12.54 1.55
N ALA A 128 4.11 -12.35 0.93
CA ALA A 128 4.50 -11.13 0.23
C ALA A 128 4.58 -9.87 1.14
N LEU A 129 4.60 -8.70 0.54
CA LEU A 129 4.66 -7.41 1.22
C LEU A 129 3.32 -6.69 1.13
N ASN A 130 2.94 -6.04 2.22
CA ASN A 130 1.94 -5.00 2.22
C ASN A 130 2.64 -3.65 1.98
N TYR A 131 2.27 -2.96 0.93
CA TYR A 131 2.86 -1.67 0.57
C TYR A 131 2.17 -0.48 1.25
N ASN A 132 1.21 -0.74 2.13
CA ASN A 132 0.43 0.27 2.82
C ASN A 132 -0.29 1.25 1.88
N ASP A 133 -0.72 0.77 0.71
CA ASP A 133 -1.48 1.56 -0.27
C ASP A 133 -2.82 2.05 0.30
N VAL A 134 -3.35 1.34 1.29
CA VAL A 134 -4.55 1.71 2.04
C VAL A 134 -4.16 1.83 3.50
N GLY A 135 -4.31 3.02 4.04
CA GLY A 135 -4.12 3.31 5.45
C GLY A 135 -5.34 4.00 6.05
N THR A 136 -5.12 4.68 7.16
CA THR A 136 -6.18 5.37 7.90
C THR A 136 -6.90 6.41 7.04
N ASP A 137 -6.15 7.21 6.29
CA ASP A 137 -6.71 8.34 5.51
C ASP A 137 -7.60 7.83 4.39
N GLU A 138 -7.13 6.86 3.60
CA GLU A 138 -7.92 6.25 2.53
C GLU A 138 -9.15 5.52 3.07
N PHE A 139 -9.02 4.83 4.21
CA PHE A 139 -10.15 4.15 4.83
C PHE A 139 -11.23 5.12 5.31
N LEU A 140 -10.85 6.20 5.99
CA LEU A 140 -11.79 7.21 6.44
C LEU A 140 -12.47 7.91 5.26
N GLN A 141 -11.71 8.22 4.21
CA GLN A 141 -12.25 8.77 2.96
C GLN A 141 -13.28 7.81 2.32
N LEU A 142 -13.02 6.51 2.31
CA LEU A 142 -14.00 5.54 1.82
C LEU A 142 -15.27 5.55 2.66
N CYS A 143 -15.17 5.65 3.99
CA CYS A 143 -16.32 5.74 4.87
C CYS A 143 -17.16 7.00 4.58
N GLU A 144 -16.51 8.14 4.31
CA GLU A 144 -17.18 9.38 3.90
C GLU A 144 -17.90 9.23 2.56
N ILE A 145 -17.25 8.64 1.55
CA ILE A 145 -17.86 8.36 0.23
C ILE A 145 -19.10 7.48 0.36
N LEU A 146 -19.09 6.53 1.30
CA LEU A 146 -20.19 5.59 1.52
C LEU A 146 -21.25 6.12 2.49
N GLY A 147 -20.96 7.16 3.24
CA GLY A 147 -21.85 7.68 4.29
C GLY A 147 -22.04 6.69 5.44
N CYS A 148 -20.97 6.04 5.88
CA CYS A 148 -20.97 5.05 6.96
C CYS A 148 -19.98 5.40 8.07
N ASP A 149 -20.17 4.80 9.24
CA ASP A 149 -19.28 4.95 10.36
C ASP A 149 -17.99 4.11 10.16
N ALA A 150 -16.88 4.61 10.70
CA ALA A 150 -15.60 3.92 10.70
C ALA A 150 -15.36 3.23 12.04
N MET A 151 -14.94 1.96 12.00
CA MET A 151 -14.48 1.22 13.18
C MET A 151 -12.99 0.90 13.02
N LEU A 152 -12.14 1.51 13.83
CA LEU A 152 -10.73 1.17 13.88
C LEU A 152 -10.50 -0.02 14.81
N VAL A 153 -9.82 -1.03 14.30
CA VAL A 153 -9.50 -2.24 15.05
C VAL A 153 -8.08 -2.10 15.58
N VAL A 154 -7.99 -1.90 16.89
CA VAL A 154 -6.72 -1.71 17.60
C VAL A 154 -6.21 -3.06 18.09
N ASP A 155 -4.94 -3.35 17.85
CA ASP A 155 -4.29 -4.51 18.44
C ASP A 155 -4.08 -4.32 19.95
N MET A 156 -4.29 -5.36 20.73
CA MET A 156 -4.02 -5.36 22.16
C MET A 156 -2.54 -5.51 22.54
N PHE A 157 -1.66 -5.49 21.53
CA PHE A 157 -0.21 -5.55 21.69
C PHE A 157 0.29 -6.66 22.59
N HIS A 158 -0.08 -7.90 22.26
CA HIS A 158 0.43 -9.05 22.99
C HIS A 158 1.96 -9.13 22.84
N PRO A 159 2.73 -9.21 23.94
CA PRO A 159 4.19 -9.17 23.89
C PRO A 159 4.83 -10.31 23.10
N ASP A 160 4.08 -11.36 22.84
CA ASP A 160 4.54 -12.50 22.06
C ASP A 160 3.73 -12.69 20.76
N LYS A 161 3.77 -11.67 19.89
CA LYS A 161 3.12 -11.73 18.56
C LYS A 161 3.59 -12.89 17.70
N ARG A 162 4.77 -13.42 17.99
CA ARG A 162 5.34 -14.60 17.33
C ARG A 162 4.46 -15.84 17.43
N LEU A 163 3.66 -15.94 18.48
CA LEU A 163 2.77 -17.09 18.69
C LEU A 163 1.58 -17.15 17.73
N TYR A 164 1.22 -16.04 17.09
CA TYR A 164 0.02 -15.97 16.26
C TYR A 164 0.30 -16.13 14.75
N ALA A 165 1.54 -15.97 14.33
CA ALA A 165 1.94 -16.10 12.94
C ALA A 165 2.41 -17.54 12.65
N ASN A 166 1.48 -18.49 12.51
CA ASN A 166 1.81 -19.91 12.34
C ASN A 166 2.83 -20.21 11.21
N ASN A 167 2.84 -19.43 10.14
CA ASN A 167 3.83 -19.57 9.07
C ASN A 167 5.07 -18.69 9.29
N GLY A 168 4.89 -17.48 9.83
CA GLY A 168 5.99 -16.54 10.09
C GLY A 168 6.88 -16.99 11.25
N ILE A 169 6.34 -17.67 12.26
CA ILE A 169 7.14 -18.21 13.37
C ILE A 169 8.19 -19.20 12.87
N ASN A 170 7.78 -20.16 12.05
CA ASN A 170 8.72 -21.14 11.51
C ASN A 170 9.82 -20.51 10.66
N GLU A 171 9.50 -19.45 9.92
CA GLU A 171 10.47 -18.75 9.10
C GLU A 171 11.39 -17.84 9.93
N TYR A 172 10.86 -17.21 10.96
CA TYR A 172 11.62 -16.40 11.91
C TYR A 172 12.58 -17.26 12.74
N GLU A 173 12.10 -18.36 13.32
CA GLU A 173 12.94 -19.31 14.06
C GLU A 173 14.01 -19.97 13.18
N GLN A 174 13.75 -20.09 11.89
CA GLN A 174 14.72 -20.57 10.91
C GLN A 174 15.66 -19.47 10.39
N GLY A 175 15.56 -18.24 10.90
CA GLY A 175 16.38 -17.10 10.48
C GLY A 175 16.13 -16.62 9.06
N LYS A 176 14.99 -16.98 8.46
CA LYS A 176 14.64 -16.61 7.09
C LYS A 176 14.00 -15.22 6.99
N VAL A 177 13.44 -14.74 8.08
CA VAL A 177 12.85 -13.39 8.16
C VAL A 177 13.79 -12.50 8.96
N PRO A 178 14.26 -11.37 8.44
CA PRO A 178 15.10 -10.44 9.17
C PRO A 178 14.40 -9.90 10.42
N HIS A 179 15.14 -9.73 11.50
CA HIS A 179 14.66 -9.25 12.80
C HIS A 179 13.88 -7.93 12.74
N GLY A 180 14.16 -7.05 11.82
CA GLY A 180 13.51 -5.74 11.69
C GLY A 180 12.14 -5.74 11.03
N PHE A 181 11.59 -6.91 10.72
CA PHE A 181 10.27 -7.03 10.10
C PHE A 181 9.13 -7.35 11.07
N LEU A 182 9.43 -7.73 12.28
CA LEU A 182 8.41 -7.76 13.32
C LEU A 182 8.34 -6.36 13.91
N LEU A 183 7.20 -5.97 14.47
CA LEU A 183 7.07 -4.70 15.19
C LEU A 183 7.97 -4.72 16.45
N ASP A 184 9.27 -4.93 16.25
CA ASP A 184 10.29 -5.05 17.31
C ASP A 184 10.37 -3.78 18.17
N HIS A 185 9.85 -2.67 17.65
CA HIS A 185 9.78 -1.40 18.34
C HIS A 185 8.62 -1.32 19.35
N ILE A 186 7.65 -2.24 19.29
CA ILE A 186 6.57 -2.33 20.28
C ILE A 186 6.88 -3.48 21.22
N THR A 187 7.71 -3.19 22.21
CA THR A 187 8.24 -4.21 23.13
C THR A 187 7.42 -4.38 24.39
N ASP A 188 6.50 -3.44 24.68
CA ASP A 188 5.68 -3.48 25.88
C ASP A 188 4.24 -2.99 25.65
N ILE A 189 3.38 -3.32 26.59
CA ILE A 189 1.96 -2.97 26.58
C ILE A 189 1.74 -1.45 26.66
N ASP A 190 2.57 -0.72 27.42
CA ASP A 190 2.41 0.73 27.59
C ASP A 190 2.70 1.46 26.28
N GLU A 191 3.67 0.99 25.51
CA GLU A 191 3.90 1.50 24.15
C GLU A 191 2.70 1.24 23.26
N GLY A 192 2.12 0.05 23.32
CA GLY A 192 0.93 -0.31 22.57
C GLY A 192 -0.27 0.58 22.92
N ILE A 193 -0.54 0.79 24.18
CA ILE A 193 -1.61 1.67 24.67
C ILE A 193 -1.38 3.11 24.18
N ARG A 194 -0.16 3.59 24.24
CA ARG A 194 0.19 4.93 23.77
C ARG A 194 -0.05 5.07 22.27
N ARG A 195 0.34 4.09 21.46
CA ARG A 195 0.09 4.09 20.01
C ARG A 195 -1.39 4.07 19.67
N ALA A 196 -2.17 3.30 20.39
CA ALA A 196 -3.62 3.29 20.24
C ALA A 196 -4.24 4.67 20.55
N ALA A 197 -3.84 5.30 21.65
CA ALA A 197 -4.29 6.64 22.01
C ALA A 197 -3.89 7.68 20.95
N GLN A 198 -2.67 7.61 20.41
CA GLN A 198 -2.19 8.45 19.33
C GLN A 198 -3.00 8.26 18.04
N TRP A 199 -3.42 7.04 17.74
CA TRP A 199 -4.28 6.78 16.60
C TRP A 199 -5.67 7.41 16.76
N VAL A 200 -6.25 7.32 17.96
CA VAL A 200 -7.50 8.02 18.28
C VAL A 200 -7.32 9.53 18.14
N GLU A 201 -6.21 10.09 18.61
CA GLU A 201 -5.89 11.50 18.44
C GLU A 201 -5.71 11.87 16.97
N TYR A 202 -5.03 11.03 16.18
CA TYR A 202 -4.90 11.24 14.73
C TYR A 202 -6.27 11.38 14.07
N CYS A 203 -7.22 10.51 14.40
CA CYS A 203 -8.55 10.55 13.80
C CYS A 203 -9.43 11.70 14.32
N ASN A 204 -9.34 12.07 15.59
CA ASN A 204 -10.30 12.94 16.26
C ASN A 204 -9.70 14.20 16.89
N GLY A 205 -8.38 14.25 17.03
CA GLY A 205 -7.70 15.38 17.69
C GLY A 205 -7.87 16.69 16.92
N PRO A 206 -7.88 17.82 17.64
CA PRO A 206 -7.92 19.11 17.01
C PRO A 206 -6.61 19.40 16.26
N VAL A 207 -6.66 20.29 15.28
CA VAL A 207 -5.51 20.60 14.38
C VAL A 207 -4.31 21.21 15.09
N ASP A 208 -4.46 21.62 16.32
CA ASP A 208 -3.38 22.13 17.19
C ASP A 208 -2.80 21.07 18.14
N SER A 209 -3.34 19.84 18.13
CA SER A 209 -2.72 18.70 18.78
C SER A 209 -1.66 18.06 17.90
N GLU A 210 -0.77 17.23 18.47
CA GLU A 210 0.34 16.60 17.74
C GLU A 210 -0.15 15.78 16.52
N TYR A 211 -1.03 14.83 16.76
CA TYR A 211 -1.49 13.93 15.70
C TYR A 211 -2.65 14.51 14.88
N GLY A 212 -3.43 15.44 15.44
CA GLY A 212 -4.41 16.21 14.67
C GLY A 212 -3.74 17.16 13.67
N ALA A 213 -2.61 17.77 14.02
CA ALA A 213 -1.79 18.57 13.11
C ALA A 213 -1.20 17.70 11.99
N LEU A 214 -0.75 16.47 12.32
CA LEU A 214 -0.22 15.52 11.35
C LEU A 214 -1.31 15.10 10.34
N ARG A 215 -2.52 14.78 10.81
CA ARG A 215 -3.67 14.52 9.91
C ARG A 215 -3.93 15.70 8.98
N ALA A 216 -4.00 16.90 9.52
CA ALA A 216 -4.25 18.10 8.72
C ALA A 216 -3.16 18.37 7.67
N LYS A 217 -1.92 17.97 7.94
CA LYS A 217 -0.81 18.03 6.98
C LYS A 217 -0.94 17.00 5.86
N ASN A 218 -1.47 15.83 6.19
CA ASN A 218 -1.62 14.73 5.22
C ASN A 218 -2.82 14.92 4.28
N GLY A 219 -3.74 15.83 4.59
CA GLY A 219 -4.95 16.14 3.81
C GLY A 219 -6.18 15.50 4.38
#